data_1442296a26b8ec61a0466df69c024091
#
_entry.id   1442296a26b8ec61a0466df69c024091
#
_cell.length_a   1.000
_cell.length_b   1.000
_cell.length_c   1.000
_cell.angle_alpha   90.00
_cell.angle_beta   90.00
_cell.angle_gamma   90.00
#
_symmetry.space_group_name_H-M   'P 1'
#
loop_
_entity.id
_entity.type
_entity.pdbx_description
1 polymer ?
#
loop_
_entity_poly.entity_id
_entity_poly.type
_entity_poly.pdbx_seq_one_letter_code
_entity_poly.pdbx_strand_id
1 'polypeptide(L)'
;MGLRNFFDRIEPQFLKGGRYEKFFPVYEMVESFIYTPKTVTTAAPHARSYIDMKRIMTYVVIATIPCILFGMYNTGLQTNMAIAEYGASGWRAAIIEMLGVGFDPNNPFANIMHGLLYFLPIYIVTLVAGGIFEVIFAVVRGHEVNEGFLVTSMLYTLIVPATTPLWQVALGIIFGVVIGKEVFGGTGKNFLNPALVGRAFLYFAYPAYMSGESVWTPVDGFSGATALAISASDGHATLPERGIEWMDAFIGTIQGSFGETSTLAAMIGLAFLLIVKIANWRLIVGCMAGMIAFSSLLNWIGSDSNPMFAMPWYWHFVLGGYAFGLAFMVTEPVSASHTNMGRYIYGALIGFMVVMIRVINPAFPEGMMLAILFGNVFAPLIDYFVVQANIKRRAKRNV
;
A
#
# COMPACT_ATOMS: atom_id res chain seq x y z
N MET A 1 5.90 0.14 -40.43
CA MET A 1 4.61 -0.41 -39.98
C MET A 1 4.37 0.08 -38.56
N GLY A 2 3.26 0.76 -38.28
CA GLY A 2 2.97 1.26 -36.95
C GLY A 2 2.62 0.08 -35.97
N LEU A 3 2.89 0.25 -34.69
CA LEU A 3 2.62 -0.74 -33.65
C LEU A 3 1.15 -1.21 -33.67
N ARG A 4 0.22 -0.32 -34.05
CA ARG A 4 -1.20 -0.64 -34.23
C ARG A 4 -1.43 -1.72 -35.27
N ASN A 5 -0.80 -1.62 -36.43
CA ASN A 5 -0.94 -2.60 -37.53
C ASN A 5 -0.41 -3.98 -37.09
N PHE A 6 0.56 -4.02 -36.18
CA PHE A 6 1.04 -5.29 -35.60
C PHE A 6 -0.05 -5.96 -34.76
N PHE A 7 -0.69 -5.22 -33.85
CA PHE A 7 -1.78 -5.75 -33.03
C PHE A 7 -2.98 -6.19 -33.87
N ASP A 8 -3.42 -5.35 -34.82
CA ASP A 8 -4.55 -5.67 -35.71
C ASP A 8 -4.27 -6.95 -36.56
N ARG A 9 -3.00 -7.24 -36.86
CA ARG A 9 -2.59 -8.45 -37.61
C ARG A 9 -2.61 -9.72 -36.78
N ILE A 10 -2.28 -9.65 -35.50
CA ILE A 10 -2.25 -10.84 -34.64
C ILE A 10 -3.59 -11.07 -33.93
N GLU A 11 -4.44 -10.05 -33.80
CA GLU A 11 -5.76 -10.10 -33.13
C GLU A 11 -6.60 -11.33 -33.54
N PRO A 12 -6.76 -11.66 -34.86
CA PRO A 12 -7.58 -12.79 -35.28
C PRO A 12 -7.13 -14.17 -34.72
N GLN A 13 -5.86 -14.29 -34.33
CA GLN A 13 -5.34 -15.54 -33.75
C GLN A 13 -5.79 -15.77 -32.31
N PHE A 14 -6.18 -14.68 -31.60
CA PHE A 14 -6.62 -14.70 -30.21
C PHE A 14 -8.14 -14.61 -30.06
N LEU A 15 -8.88 -14.23 -31.13
CA LEU A 15 -10.34 -14.22 -31.14
C LEU A 15 -10.92 -15.64 -31.14
N LYS A 16 -12.23 -15.75 -30.88
CA LYS A 16 -12.98 -17.02 -30.89
C LYS A 16 -12.73 -17.79 -32.18
N GLY A 17 -12.28 -19.06 -32.04
CA GLY A 17 -11.89 -19.92 -33.16
C GLY A 17 -10.42 -19.77 -33.60
N GLY A 18 -9.66 -18.85 -33.04
CA GLY A 18 -8.23 -18.69 -33.29
C GLY A 18 -7.37 -19.71 -32.55
N ARG A 19 -6.13 -19.91 -33.03
CA ARG A 19 -5.17 -20.89 -32.45
C ARG A 19 -4.85 -20.61 -30.99
N TYR A 20 -4.90 -19.34 -30.55
CA TYR A 20 -4.53 -18.85 -29.21
C TYR A 20 -5.71 -18.24 -28.47
N GLU A 21 -6.94 -18.66 -28.73
CA GLU A 21 -8.16 -18.16 -28.10
C GLU A 21 -8.07 -18.12 -26.56
N LYS A 22 -7.51 -19.16 -25.93
CA LYS A 22 -7.33 -19.23 -24.47
C LYS A 22 -6.43 -18.13 -23.89
N PHE A 23 -5.55 -17.57 -24.71
CA PHE A 23 -4.63 -16.49 -24.32
C PHE A 23 -5.13 -15.12 -24.71
N PHE A 24 -6.40 -14.98 -25.12
CA PHE A 24 -7.01 -13.69 -25.38
C PHE A 24 -6.82 -12.68 -24.22
N PRO A 25 -6.95 -13.08 -22.93
CA PRO A 25 -6.73 -12.15 -21.81
C PRO A 25 -5.32 -11.52 -21.80
N VAL A 26 -4.31 -12.27 -22.22
CA VAL A 26 -2.92 -11.76 -22.29
C VAL A 26 -2.76 -10.78 -23.45
N TYR A 27 -3.33 -11.12 -24.62
CA TYR A 27 -3.33 -10.23 -25.78
C TYR A 27 -4.04 -8.90 -25.44
N GLU A 28 -5.25 -8.97 -24.88
CA GLU A 28 -6.04 -7.81 -24.50
C GLU A 28 -5.32 -6.93 -23.45
N MET A 29 -4.69 -7.52 -22.46
CA MET A 29 -3.90 -6.82 -21.46
C MET A 29 -2.80 -5.96 -22.11
N VAL A 30 -2.05 -6.53 -23.06
CA VAL A 30 -0.95 -5.81 -23.74
C VAL A 30 -1.49 -4.74 -24.69
N GLU A 31 -2.54 -5.05 -25.48
CA GLU A 31 -3.17 -4.10 -26.39
C GLU A 31 -3.77 -2.93 -25.62
N SER A 32 -4.52 -3.20 -24.57
CA SER A 32 -5.24 -2.18 -23.80
C SER A 32 -4.33 -1.34 -22.90
N PHE A 33 -3.14 -1.85 -22.56
CA PHE A 33 -2.11 -1.04 -21.90
C PHE A 33 -1.57 0.06 -22.82
N ILE A 34 -1.49 -0.21 -24.13
CA ILE A 34 -0.94 0.73 -25.12
C ILE A 34 -2.05 1.57 -25.76
N TYR A 35 -3.22 0.97 -25.98
CA TYR A 35 -4.34 1.58 -26.71
C TYR A 35 -5.64 1.52 -25.90
N THR A 36 -6.53 2.48 -26.11
CA THR A 36 -7.88 2.46 -25.54
C THR A 36 -8.71 1.31 -26.15
N PRO A 37 -9.45 0.54 -25.33
CA PRO A 37 -10.33 -0.52 -25.83
C PRO A 37 -11.32 -0.02 -26.89
N LYS A 38 -11.53 -0.79 -27.95
CA LYS A 38 -12.47 -0.49 -29.04
C LYS A 38 -13.94 -0.79 -28.69
N THR A 39 -14.20 -1.40 -27.53
CA THR A 39 -15.53 -1.86 -27.14
C THR A 39 -16.51 -0.71 -26.98
N VAL A 40 -17.67 -0.82 -27.61
CA VAL A 40 -18.80 0.10 -27.51
C VAL A 40 -20.05 -0.66 -27.04
N THR A 41 -21.01 0.08 -26.45
CA THR A 41 -22.29 -0.51 -26.09
C THR A 41 -23.09 -0.86 -27.34
N THR A 42 -23.53 -2.14 -27.44
CA THR A 42 -24.29 -2.65 -28.60
C THR A 42 -25.80 -2.67 -28.37
N ALA A 43 -26.25 -2.47 -27.12
CA ALA A 43 -27.67 -2.46 -26.74
C ALA A 43 -27.96 -1.35 -25.74
N ALA A 44 -29.21 -0.88 -25.70
CA ALA A 44 -29.68 0.09 -24.71
C ALA A 44 -29.77 -0.55 -23.30
N PRO A 45 -29.54 0.23 -22.21
CA PRO A 45 -29.19 1.66 -22.18
C PRO A 45 -27.71 1.92 -22.53
N HIS A 46 -27.46 2.99 -23.24
CA HIS A 46 -26.10 3.43 -23.63
C HIS A 46 -25.48 4.34 -22.55
N ALA A 47 -25.43 3.87 -21.30
CA ALA A 47 -24.81 4.59 -20.20
C ALA A 47 -23.33 4.17 -20.08
N ARG A 48 -22.43 5.15 -20.14
CA ARG A 48 -20.97 4.94 -19.95
C ARG A 48 -20.45 5.87 -18.87
N SER A 49 -19.59 5.35 -17.98
CA SER A 49 -18.87 6.19 -17.05
C SER A 49 -17.89 7.10 -17.79
N TYR A 50 -17.70 8.34 -17.32
CA TYR A 50 -16.72 9.27 -17.87
C TYR A 50 -15.27 8.85 -17.60
N ILE A 51 -15.07 7.97 -16.60
CA ILE A 51 -13.77 7.45 -16.22
C ILE A 51 -13.78 5.92 -16.26
N ASP A 52 -12.81 5.35 -16.92
CA ASP A 52 -12.61 3.90 -17.03
C ASP A 52 -11.80 3.39 -15.83
N MET A 53 -11.97 2.10 -15.49
CA MET A 53 -11.23 1.43 -14.41
C MET A 53 -9.71 1.58 -14.59
N LYS A 54 -9.22 1.43 -15.82
CA LYS A 54 -7.80 1.60 -16.19
C LYS A 54 -7.25 2.96 -15.78
N ARG A 55 -8.00 4.04 -16.06
CA ARG A 55 -7.62 5.40 -15.67
C ARG A 55 -7.61 5.58 -14.15
N ILE A 56 -8.60 5.01 -13.44
CA ILE A 56 -8.63 5.05 -11.97
C ILE A 56 -7.35 4.43 -11.41
N MET A 57 -7.00 3.22 -11.88
CA MET A 57 -5.80 2.52 -11.42
C MET A 57 -4.51 3.26 -11.77
N THR A 58 -4.42 3.83 -12.99
CA THR A 58 -3.28 4.66 -13.40
C THR A 58 -3.12 5.89 -12.49
N TYR A 59 -4.20 6.57 -12.14
CA TYR A 59 -4.15 7.72 -11.24
C TYR A 59 -3.68 7.33 -9.84
N VAL A 60 -4.07 6.16 -9.34
CA VAL A 60 -3.55 5.67 -8.04
C VAL A 60 -2.05 5.42 -8.13
N VAL A 61 -1.55 4.79 -9.20
CA VAL A 61 -0.10 4.60 -9.41
C VAL A 61 0.64 5.94 -9.51
N ILE A 62 0.10 6.92 -10.25
CA ILE A 62 0.67 8.27 -10.33
C ILE A 62 0.72 8.94 -8.95
N ALA A 63 -0.33 8.77 -8.15
CA ALA A 63 -0.39 9.31 -6.79
C ALA A 63 0.68 8.73 -5.85
N THR A 64 1.17 7.51 -6.12
CA THR A 64 2.25 6.90 -5.32
C THR A 64 3.66 7.35 -5.74
N ILE A 65 3.83 8.04 -6.88
CA ILE A 65 5.15 8.46 -7.37
C ILE A 65 5.95 9.27 -6.33
N PRO A 66 5.38 10.25 -5.61
CA PRO A 66 6.12 10.94 -4.56
C PRO A 66 6.68 9.99 -3.49
N CYS A 67 5.89 8.98 -3.08
CA CYS A 67 6.32 7.97 -2.11
C CYS A 67 7.42 7.06 -2.67
N ILE A 68 7.35 6.72 -3.97
CA ILE A 68 8.40 5.92 -4.64
C ILE A 68 9.71 6.67 -4.67
N LEU A 69 9.69 7.92 -5.14
CA LEU A 69 10.91 8.74 -5.26
C LEU A 69 11.54 9.02 -3.90
N PHE A 70 10.71 9.39 -2.93
CA PHE A 70 11.21 9.62 -1.58
C PHE A 70 11.66 8.33 -0.90
N GLY A 71 10.97 7.22 -1.11
CA GLY A 71 11.36 5.91 -0.59
C GLY A 71 12.72 5.45 -1.12
N MET A 72 12.97 5.61 -2.42
CA MET A 72 14.29 5.36 -2.98
C MET A 72 15.37 6.26 -2.36
N TYR A 73 15.08 7.57 -2.23
CA TYR A 73 16.00 8.50 -1.60
C TYR A 73 16.29 8.11 -0.14
N ASN A 74 15.26 7.88 0.66
CA ASN A 74 15.43 7.58 2.08
C ASN A 74 16.10 6.23 2.34
N THR A 75 15.72 5.18 1.61
CA THR A 75 16.39 3.87 1.74
C THR A 75 17.88 3.97 1.42
N GLY A 76 18.25 4.70 0.36
CA GLY A 76 19.63 4.94 0.03
C GLY A 76 20.35 5.83 1.05
N LEU A 77 19.70 6.87 1.57
CA LEU A 77 20.24 7.73 2.63
C LEU A 77 20.59 6.92 3.88
N GLN A 78 19.62 6.15 4.41
CA GLN A 78 19.82 5.31 5.60
C GLN A 78 20.92 4.27 5.38
N THR A 79 20.94 3.67 4.17
CA THR A 79 21.96 2.70 3.80
C THR A 79 23.36 3.35 3.72
N ASN A 80 23.49 4.49 3.05
CA ASN A 80 24.78 5.18 2.89
C ASN A 80 25.30 5.73 4.23
N MET A 81 24.41 6.20 5.12
CA MET A 81 24.80 6.57 6.48
C MET A 81 25.34 5.37 7.27
N ALA A 82 24.70 4.22 7.20
CA ALA A 82 25.13 3.02 7.88
C ALA A 82 26.42 2.43 7.27
N ILE A 83 26.60 2.50 5.95
CA ILE A 83 27.83 2.05 5.27
C ILE A 83 29.06 2.83 5.75
N ALA A 84 28.93 4.09 6.10
CA ALA A 84 30.03 4.90 6.62
C ALA A 84 30.61 4.33 7.92
N GLU A 85 29.79 3.60 8.71
CA GLU A 85 30.19 2.99 9.98
C GLU A 85 30.51 1.48 9.84
N TYR A 86 29.67 0.74 9.11
CA TYR A 86 29.73 -0.73 9.03
C TYR A 86 30.43 -1.25 7.77
N GLY A 87 30.69 -0.37 6.79
CA GLY A 87 31.29 -0.73 5.51
C GLY A 87 30.29 -1.21 4.46
N ALA A 88 30.71 -1.16 3.19
CA ALA A 88 29.89 -1.60 2.06
C ALA A 88 30.00 -3.11 1.86
N SER A 89 28.88 -3.80 1.66
CA SER A 89 28.84 -5.24 1.42
C SER A 89 27.79 -5.63 0.37
N GLY A 90 28.00 -6.79 -0.25
CA GLY A 90 27.05 -7.38 -1.18
C GLY A 90 27.09 -6.84 -2.62
N TRP A 91 26.32 -7.47 -3.50
CA TRP A 91 26.32 -7.21 -4.95
C TRP A 91 25.81 -5.81 -5.33
N ARG A 92 24.94 -5.20 -4.52
CA ARG A 92 24.41 -3.87 -4.75
C ARG A 92 25.49 -2.80 -4.56
N ALA A 93 26.30 -2.94 -3.50
CA ALA A 93 27.44 -2.08 -3.26
C ALA A 93 28.44 -2.17 -4.41
N ALA A 94 28.76 -3.38 -4.89
CA ALA A 94 29.63 -3.59 -6.04
C ALA A 94 29.11 -2.89 -7.31
N ILE A 95 27.79 -2.87 -7.55
CA ILE A 95 27.21 -2.12 -8.69
C ILE A 95 27.40 -0.62 -8.50
N ILE A 96 27.16 -0.07 -7.31
CA ILE A 96 27.34 1.37 -7.02
C ILE A 96 28.81 1.78 -7.22
N GLU A 97 29.77 0.96 -6.77
CA GLU A 97 31.20 1.17 -7.00
C GLU A 97 31.55 1.11 -8.50
N MET A 98 31.04 0.11 -9.22
CA MET A 98 31.27 -0.03 -10.66
C MET A 98 30.73 1.17 -11.46
N LEU A 99 29.60 1.74 -11.03
CA LEU A 99 29.00 2.94 -11.64
C LEU A 99 29.73 4.24 -11.23
N GLY A 100 30.67 4.19 -10.27
CA GLY A 100 31.40 5.36 -9.78
C GLY A 100 30.54 6.38 -9.03
N VAL A 101 29.37 5.98 -8.52
CA VAL A 101 28.41 6.87 -7.85
C VAL A 101 28.85 7.20 -6.42
N GLY A 102 29.50 6.24 -5.73
CA GLY A 102 29.93 6.37 -4.32
C GLY A 102 28.78 6.23 -3.31
N PHE A 103 29.15 6.31 -2.02
CA PHE A 103 28.25 6.13 -0.87
C PHE A 103 28.10 7.40 -0.01
N ASP A 104 28.20 8.59 -0.62
CA ASP A 104 28.08 9.85 0.12
C ASP A 104 26.59 10.10 0.49
N PRO A 105 26.24 10.13 1.79
CA PRO A 105 24.87 10.41 2.23
C PRO A 105 24.37 11.80 1.85
N ASN A 106 25.30 12.77 1.63
CA ASN A 106 24.95 14.13 1.25
C ASN A 106 24.65 14.28 -0.25
N ASN A 107 24.93 13.25 -1.06
CA ASN A 107 24.65 13.26 -2.49
C ASN A 107 23.26 12.64 -2.76
N PRO A 108 22.22 13.45 -3.11
CA PRO A 108 20.89 12.92 -3.38
C PRO A 108 20.84 11.90 -4.53
N PHE A 109 21.70 12.08 -5.53
CA PHE A 109 21.79 11.14 -6.66
C PHE A 109 22.32 9.77 -6.22
N ALA A 110 23.36 9.74 -5.37
CA ALA A 110 23.90 8.50 -4.81
C ALA A 110 22.83 7.77 -3.98
N ASN A 111 22.08 8.51 -3.16
CA ASN A 111 20.99 7.96 -2.36
C ASN A 111 19.89 7.36 -3.25
N ILE A 112 19.40 8.07 -4.26
CA ILE A 112 18.36 7.57 -5.16
C ILE A 112 18.83 6.33 -5.92
N MET A 113 20.07 6.33 -6.45
CA MET A 113 20.62 5.19 -7.18
C MET A 113 20.78 3.95 -6.29
N HIS A 114 21.22 4.13 -5.05
CA HIS A 114 21.33 3.03 -4.10
C HIS A 114 19.95 2.48 -3.73
N GLY A 115 19.00 3.34 -3.38
CA GLY A 115 17.62 2.93 -3.10
C GLY A 115 16.91 2.27 -4.29
N LEU A 116 17.20 2.69 -5.52
CA LEU A 116 16.70 2.06 -6.74
C LEU A 116 17.12 0.58 -6.85
N LEU A 117 18.35 0.25 -6.46
CA LEU A 117 18.85 -1.13 -6.47
C LEU A 117 18.16 -2.03 -5.41
N TYR A 118 17.47 -1.46 -4.44
CA TYR A 118 16.59 -2.19 -3.53
C TYR A 118 15.15 -2.24 -4.04
N PHE A 119 14.62 -1.13 -4.54
CA PHE A 119 13.25 -1.04 -5.03
C PHE A 119 13.01 -1.93 -6.26
N LEU A 120 13.87 -1.81 -7.27
CA LEU A 120 13.64 -2.41 -8.57
C LEU A 120 13.53 -3.94 -8.53
N PRO A 121 14.42 -4.69 -7.86
CA PRO A 121 14.31 -6.15 -7.74
C PRO A 121 13.02 -6.58 -7.02
N ILE A 122 12.63 -5.91 -5.93
CA ILE A 122 11.40 -6.20 -5.19
C ILE A 122 10.18 -5.97 -6.10
N TYR A 123 10.14 -4.85 -6.82
CA TYR A 123 9.04 -4.53 -7.72
C TYR A 123 8.94 -5.50 -8.90
N ILE A 124 10.07 -5.87 -9.53
CA ILE A 124 10.10 -6.84 -10.63
C ILE A 124 9.58 -8.21 -10.15
N VAL A 125 10.09 -8.70 -9.01
CA VAL A 125 9.63 -9.99 -8.45
C VAL A 125 8.13 -9.94 -8.12
N THR A 126 7.66 -8.84 -7.55
CA THR A 126 6.25 -8.64 -7.25
C THR A 126 5.38 -8.67 -8.51
N LEU A 127 5.80 -7.95 -9.56
CA LEU A 127 5.09 -7.94 -10.85
C LEU A 127 5.07 -9.32 -11.52
N VAL A 128 6.21 -10.00 -11.56
CA VAL A 128 6.32 -11.29 -12.22
C VAL A 128 5.57 -12.36 -11.45
N ALA A 129 5.84 -12.51 -10.15
CA ALA A 129 5.24 -13.56 -9.34
C ALA A 129 3.71 -13.39 -9.22
N GLY A 130 3.25 -12.20 -8.88
CA GLY A 130 1.80 -11.93 -8.78
C GLY A 130 1.11 -11.94 -10.15
N GLY A 131 1.75 -11.36 -11.18
CA GLY A 131 1.22 -11.33 -12.54
C GLY A 131 1.02 -12.69 -13.17
N ILE A 132 1.91 -13.66 -12.91
CA ILE A 132 1.75 -15.06 -13.38
C ILE A 132 0.44 -15.64 -12.84
N PHE A 133 0.15 -15.49 -11.55
CA PHE A 133 -1.08 -16.01 -10.96
C PHE A 133 -2.32 -15.25 -11.44
N GLU A 134 -2.23 -13.94 -11.60
CA GLU A 134 -3.30 -13.15 -12.22
C GLU A 134 -3.68 -13.66 -13.61
N VAL A 135 -2.68 -13.90 -14.46
CA VAL A 135 -2.86 -14.45 -15.81
C VAL A 135 -3.43 -15.87 -15.77
N ILE A 136 -2.92 -16.75 -14.89
CA ILE A 136 -3.43 -18.12 -14.75
C ILE A 136 -4.94 -18.10 -14.42
N PHE A 137 -5.36 -17.30 -13.43
CA PHE A 137 -6.78 -17.21 -13.07
C PHE A 137 -7.62 -16.57 -14.18
N ALA A 138 -7.12 -15.55 -14.87
CA ALA A 138 -7.80 -14.93 -16.01
C ALA A 138 -8.03 -15.95 -17.15
N VAL A 139 -7.01 -16.71 -17.52
CA VAL A 139 -7.09 -17.76 -18.56
C VAL A 139 -8.05 -18.89 -18.15
N VAL A 140 -7.95 -19.38 -16.91
CA VAL A 140 -8.80 -20.49 -16.44
C VAL A 140 -10.27 -20.09 -16.34
N ARG A 141 -10.55 -18.85 -15.91
CA ARG A 141 -11.93 -18.35 -15.75
C ARG A 141 -12.49 -17.66 -16.99
N GLY A 142 -11.68 -17.41 -18.01
CA GLY A 142 -12.10 -16.76 -19.26
C GLY A 142 -12.50 -15.31 -19.10
N HIS A 143 -11.85 -14.55 -18.21
CA HIS A 143 -12.05 -13.11 -18.05
C HIS A 143 -10.76 -12.35 -18.39
N GLU A 144 -10.88 -11.04 -18.62
CA GLU A 144 -9.76 -10.16 -18.90
C GLU A 144 -8.87 -9.99 -17.67
N VAL A 145 -7.55 -9.76 -17.90
CA VAL A 145 -6.61 -9.41 -16.84
C VAL A 145 -6.89 -7.96 -16.42
N ASN A 146 -7.09 -7.75 -15.14
CA ASN A 146 -7.46 -6.43 -14.62
C ASN A 146 -6.24 -5.63 -14.19
N GLU A 147 -6.17 -4.37 -14.59
CA GLU A 147 -5.09 -3.43 -14.26
C GLU A 147 -5.01 -3.10 -12.75
N GLY A 148 -6.01 -3.50 -11.96
CA GLY A 148 -5.97 -3.40 -10.50
C GLY A 148 -4.74 -4.08 -9.89
N PHE A 149 -4.16 -5.07 -10.57
CA PHE A 149 -2.93 -5.70 -10.15
C PHE A 149 -1.72 -4.74 -10.15
N LEU A 150 -1.67 -3.77 -11.06
CA LEU A 150 -0.59 -2.76 -11.06
C LEU A 150 -0.59 -1.93 -9.78
N VAL A 151 -1.78 -1.58 -9.26
CA VAL A 151 -1.90 -0.89 -7.97
C VAL A 151 -1.50 -1.83 -6.83
N THR A 152 -2.00 -3.06 -6.82
CA THR A 152 -1.66 -4.05 -5.79
C THR A 152 -0.16 -4.29 -5.71
N SER A 153 0.52 -4.49 -6.86
CA SER A 153 1.95 -4.73 -6.91
C SER A 153 2.76 -3.52 -6.43
N MET A 154 2.36 -2.31 -6.82
CA MET A 154 3.03 -1.09 -6.37
C MET A 154 2.86 -0.87 -4.88
N LEU A 155 1.64 -0.94 -4.36
CA LEU A 155 1.37 -0.77 -2.93
C LEU A 155 2.09 -1.83 -2.10
N TYR A 156 2.08 -3.10 -2.55
CA TYR A 156 2.78 -4.18 -1.85
C TYR A 156 4.29 -3.92 -1.76
N THR A 157 4.92 -3.50 -2.86
CA THR A 157 6.35 -3.16 -2.88
C THR A 157 6.69 -2.03 -1.92
N LEU A 158 5.82 -1.03 -1.81
CA LEU A 158 6.05 0.15 -0.96
C LEU A 158 5.89 -0.12 0.55
N ILE A 159 5.13 -1.15 0.92
CA ILE A 159 4.91 -1.51 2.33
C ILE A 159 5.84 -2.60 2.86
N VAL A 160 6.62 -3.24 1.99
CA VAL A 160 7.58 -4.29 2.38
C VAL A 160 8.92 -3.66 2.73
N PRO A 161 9.65 -4.15 3.77
CA PRO A 161 11.01 -3.72 4.07
C PRO A 161 11.99 -3.98 2.92
N ALA A 162 12.96 -3.08 2.74
CA ALA A 162 13.96 -3.19 1.67
C ALA A 162 14.89 -4.42 1.82
N THR A 163 15.01 -4.95 3.04
CA THR A 163 15.83 -6.12 3.38
C THR A 163 15.16 -7.46 3.07
N THR A 164 13.85 -7.47 2.77
CA THR A 164 13.08 -8.70 2.58
C THR A 164 13.65 -9.56 1.45
N PRO A 165 13.95 -10.86 1.70
CA PRO A 165 14.42 -11.76 0.65
C PRO A 165 13.42 -11.87 -0.49
N LEU A 166 13.91 -11.87 -1.75
CA LEU A 166 13.05 -11.84 -2.94
C LEU A 166 12.09 -13.02 -3.04
N TRP A 167 12.48 -14.22 -2.53
CA TRP A 167 11.59 -15.36 -2.51
C TRP A 167 10.41 -15.19 -1.53
N GLN A 168 10.62 -14.50 -0.39
CA GLN A 168 9.53 -14.15 0.52
C GLN A 168 8.61 -13.10 -0.11
N VAL A 169 9.18 -12.10 -0.79
CA VAL A 169 8.39 -11.13 -1.58
C VAL A 169 7.48 -11.84 -2.56
N ALA A 170 8.02 -12.84 -3.30
CA ALA A 170 7.23 -13.64 -4.23
C ALA A 170 6.10 -14.41 -3.52
N LEU A 171 6.40 -15.11 -2.43
CA LEU A 171 5.38 -15.84 -1.65
C LEU A 171 4.28 -14.93 -1.12
N GLY A 172 4.66 -13.76 -0.57
CA GLY A 172 3.70 -12.81 -0.01
C GLY A 172 2.75 -12.26 -1.07
N ILE A 173 3.25 -11.85 -2.24
CA ILE A 173 2.37 -11.35 -3.30
C ILE A 173 1.50 -12.45 -3.90
N ILE A 174 2.02 -13.68 -4.06
CA ILE A 174 1.23 -14.83 -4.50
C ILE A 174 0.07 -15.08 -3.52
N PHE A 175 0.36 -15.11 -2.22
CA PHE A 175 -0.67 -15.28 -1.20
C PHE A 175 -1.71 -14.14 -1.26
N GLY A 176 -1.26 -12.90 -1.36
CA GLY A 176 -2.13 -11.72 -1.48
C GLY A 176 -3.04 -11.77 -2.70
N VAL A 177 -2.50 -12.13 -3.86
CA VAL A 177 -3.27 -12.24 -5.11
C VAL A 177 -4.22 -13.44 -5.06
N VAL A 178 -3.73 -14.62 -4.75
CA VAL A 178 -4.53 -15.86 -4.80
C VAL A 178 -5.59 -15.85 -3.71
N ILE A 179 -5.18 -15.72 -2.44
CA ILE A 179 -6.08 -15.83 -1.29
C ILE A 179 -6.82 -14.51 -1.03
N GLY A 180 -6.16 -13.35 -1.16
CA GLY A 180 -6.78 -12.05 -0.89
C GLY A 180 -7.73 -11.57 -1.99
N LYS A 181 -7.59 -12.06 -3.24
CA LYS A 181 -8.36 -11.54 -4.37
C LYS A 181 -8.99 -12.64 -5.23
N GLU A 182 -8.19 -13.54 -5.81
CA GLU A 182 -8.67 -14.46 -6.85
C GLU A 182 -9.64 -15.50 -6.30
N VAL A 183 -9.44 -16.04 -5.11
CA VAL A 183 -10.37 -17.01 -4.49
C VAL A 183 -11.79 -16.43 -4.38
N PHE A 184 -11.93 -15.13 -4.17
CA PHE A 184 -13.22 -14.44 -4.07
C PHE A 184 -13.84 -14.03 -5.41
N GLY A 185 -13.13 -14.22 -6.53
CA GLY A 185 -13.65 -13.95 -7.87
C GLY A 185 -12.91 -12.85 -8.63
N GLY A 186 -11.77 -12.37 -8.14
CA GLY A 186 -10.91 -11.40 -8.79
C GLY A 186 -11.21 -9.95 -8.41
N THR A 187 -10.67 -9.01 -9.19
CA THR A 187 -10.79 -7.58 -8.92
C THR A 187 -12.24 -7.12 -8.84
N GLY A 188 -12.56 -6.36 -7.80
CA GLY A 188 -13.91 -5.85 -7.55
C GLY A 188 -14.82 -6.79 -6.74
N LYS A 189 -14.39 -8.03 -6.48
CA LYS A 189 -15.10 -9.01 -5.64
C LYS A 189 -14.34 -9.37 -4.36
N ASN A 190 -13.10 -8.89 -4.23
CA ASN A 190 -12.31 -9.04 -3.02
C ASN A 190 -12.85 -8.11 -1.93
N PHE A 191 -13.02 -8.63 -0.72
CA PHE A 191 -13.42 -7.83 0.44
C PHE A 191 -12.23 -7.38 1.30
N LEU A 192 -11.04 -7.90 1.04
CA LEU A 192 -9.78 -7.50 1.67
C LEU A 192 -8.86 -6.81 0.65
N ASN A 193 -8.01 -5.90 1.12
CA ASN A 193 -6.94 -5.34 0.30
C ASN A 193 -5.85 -6.40 0.05
N PRO A 194 -5.58 -6.81 -1.21
CA PRO A 194 -4.66 -7.92 -1.49
C PRO A 194 -3.20 -7.62 -1.11
N ALA A 195 -2.75 -6.36 -1.22
CA ALA A 195 -1.39 -5.98 -0.83
C ALA A 195 -1.19 -6.16 0.69
N LEU A 196 -2.19 -5.77 1.49
CA LEU A 196 -2.16 -5.95 2.94
C LEU A 196 -2.27 -7.41 3.34
N VAL A 197 -3.06 -8.22 2.63
CA VAL A 197 -3.13 -9.67 2.86
C VAL A 197 -1.76 -10.32 2.64
N GLY A 198 -1.05 -9.94 1.55
CA GLY A 198 0.30 -10.42 1.29
C GLY A 198 1.30 -10.02 2.38
N ARG A 199 1.27 -8.76 2.83
CA ARG A 199 2.12 -8.30 3.93
C ARG A 199 1.77 -8.99 5.26
N ALA A 200 0.49 -9.18 5.55
CA ALA A 200 0.05 -9.89 6.75
C ALA A 200 0.54 -11.34 6.76
N PHE A 201 0.46 -12.03 5.62
CA PHE A 201 1.03 -13.36 5.48
C PHE A 201 2.52 -13.37 5.83
N LEU A 202 3.31 -12.46 5.27
CA LEU A 202 4.74 -12.37 5.59
C LEU A 202 4.99 -12.06 7.07
N TYR A 203 4.20 -11.18 7.65
CA TYR A 203 4.33 -10.82 9.05
C TYR A 203 4.11 -12.02 9.99
N PHE A 204 3.10 -12.85 9.72
CA PHE A 204 2.81 -14.01 10.55
C PHE A 204 3.70 -15.23 10.23
N ALA A 205 4.08 -15.41 8.96
CA ALA A 205 4.91 -16.56 8.56
C ALA A 205 6.41 -16.32 8.77
N TYR A 206 6.88 -15.08 8.61
CA TYR A 206 8.30 -14.70 8.65
C TYR A 206 8.54 -13.43 9.49
N PRO A 207 8.12 -13.38 10.78
CA PRO A 207 8.15 -12.15 11.57
C PRO A 207 9.55 -11.54 11.68
N ALA A 208 10.61 -12.36 11.73
CA ALA A 208 12.00 -11.88 11.81
C ALA A 208 12.46 -11.03 10.62
N TYR A 209 11.76 -11.08 9.49
CA TYR A 209 12.04 -10.27 8.29
C TYR A 209 11.07 -9.11 8.10
N MET A 210 10.04 -9.01 8.96
CA MET A 210 9.01 -7.99 8.87
C MET A 210 9.00 -7.03 10.06
N SER A 211 9.62 -7.40 11.16
CA SER A 211 9.70 -6.62 12.39
C SER A 211 11.03 -6.86 13.10
N GLY A 212 11.47 -5.91 13.93
CA GLY A 212 12.73 -5.99 14.66
C GLY A 212 13.70 -4.88 14.24
N GLU A 213 14.86 -4.85 14.87
CA GLU A 213 15.84 -3.76 14.74
C GLU A 213 16.71 -3.88 13.48
N SER A 214 16.98 -5.10 13.00
CA SER A 214 17.86 -5.36 11.85
C SER A 214 17.16 -5.31 10.49
N VAL A 215 15.86 -5.01 10.45
CA VAL A 215 15.01 -5.20 9.25
C VAL A 215 15.02 -3.98 8.32
N TRP A 216 15.19 -2.77 8.88
CA TRP A 216 14.83 -1.54 8.16
C TRP A 216 15.96 -0.94 7.33
N THR A 217 17.20 -1.18 7.70
CA THR A 217 18.38 -0.68 6.98
C THR A 217 19.18 -1.85 6.41
N PRO A 218 19.38 -1.92 5.08
CA PRO A 218 19.99 -3.08 4.44
C PRO A 218 21.53 -3.05 4.46
N VAL A 219 22.12 -3.02 5.65
CA VAL A 219 23.56 -3.07 5.89
C VAL A 219 23.86 -4.19 6.90
N ASP A 220 24.83 -5.04 6.59
CA ASP A 220 25.23 -6.14 7.46
C ASP A 220 25.77 -5.60 8.80
N GLY A 221 25.25 -6.13 9.91
CA GLY A 221 25.63 -5.71 11.26
C GLY A 221 24.94 -4.46 11.79
N PHE A 222 24.16 -3.76 10.96
CA PHE A 222 23.37 -2.61 11.43
C PHE A 222 22.16 -3.08 12.25
N SER A 223 21.91 -2.41 13.36
CA SER A 223 20.74 -2.60 14.22
C SER A 223 20.14 -1.25 14.58
N GLY A 224 18.87 -1.05 14.22
CA GLY A 224 18.15 0.20 14.50
C GLY A 224 16.66 0.00 14.56
N ALA A 225 16.05 0.37 15.68
CA ALA A 225 14.62 0.28 15.89
C ALA A 225 13.88 1.41 15.16
N THR A 226 12.65 1.12 14.72
CA THR A 226 11.76 2.19 14.20
C THR A 226 11.34 3.14 15.33
N ALA A 227 10.99 4.38 14.96
CA ALA A 227 10.49 5.36 15.91
C ALA A 227 9.28 4.87 16.72
N LEU A 228 8.42 4.02 16.14
CA LEU A 228 7.32 3.38 16.87
C LEU A 228 7.79 2.33 17.86
N ALA A 229 8.79 1.51 17.50
CA ALA A 229 9.37 0.52 18.42
C ALA A 229 10.03 1.21 19.61
N ILE A 230 10.82 2.27 19.37
CA ILE A 230 11.40 3.10 20.42
C ILE A 230 10.32 3.70 21.32
N SER A 231 9.25 4.24 20.72
CA SER A 231 8.16 4.82 21.50
C SER A 231 7.40 3.78 22.33
N ALA A 232 7.35 2.53 21.88
CA ALA A 232 6.69 1.43 22.60
C ALA A 232 7.51 0.96 23.82
N SER A 233 8.86 1.01 23.74
CA SER A 233 9.74 0.63 24.87
C SER A 233 10.01 1.79 25.82
N ASP A 234 10.43 2.94 25.28
CA ASP A 234 11.02 4.04 26.07
C ASP A 234 10.10 5.28 26.12
N GLY A 235 9.02 5.29 25.34
CA GLY A 235 8.10 6.42 25.20
C GLY A 235 8.51 7.40 24.10
N HIS A 236 7.52 8.13 23.59
CA HIS A 236 7.74 9.09 22.49
C HIS A 236 8.64 10.28 22.87
N ALA A 237 8.74 10.62 24.16
CA ALA A 237 9.59 11.71 24.65
C ALA A 237 11.09 11.47 24.44
N THR A 238 11.52 10.21 24.26
CA THR A 238 12.92 9.85 24.01
C THR A 238 13.33 9.96 22.55
N LEU A 239 12.39 10.15 21.63
CA LEU A 239 12.68 10.24 20.18
C LEU A 239 13.67 11.37 19.83
N PRO A 240 13.52 12.60 20.36
CA PRO A 240 14.46 13.69 20.08
C PRO A 240 15.88 13.38 20.59
N GLU A 241 16.02 12.69 21.72
CA GLU A 241 17.33 12.27 22.27
C GLU A 241 18.04 11.27 21.35
N ARG A 242 17.28 10.52 20.54
CA ARG A 242 17.80 9.60 19.53
C ARG A 242 17.89 10.25 18.13
N GLY A 243 17.77 11.58 18.04
CA GLY A 243 17.88 12.32 16.79
C GLY A 243 16.67 12.20 15.86
N ILE A 244 15.50 11.82 16.40
CA ILE A 244 14.25 11.73 15.62
C ILE A 244 13.33 12.87 16.06
N GLU A 245 13.35 13.97 15.30
CA GLU A 245 12.41 15.04 15.49
C GLU A 245 11.07 14.79 14.77
N TRP A 246 10.02 15.50 15.17
CA TRP A 246 8.72 15.36 14.50
C TRP A 246 8.79 15.76 13.02
N MET A 247 9.63 16.73 12.67
CA MET A 247 9.81 17.17 11.29
C MET A 247 10.51 16.09 10.45
N ASP A 248 11.47 15.34 11.03
CA ASP A 248 12.13 14.23 10.35
C ASP A 248 11.13 13.11 10.05
N ALA A 249 10.25 12.80 10.99
CA ALA A 249 9.17 11.84 10.80
C ALA A 249 8.13 12.33 9.77
N PHE A 250 7.84 13.64 9.72
CA PHE A 250 6.91 14.22 8.74
C PHE A 250 7.50 14.20 7.32
N ILE A 251 8.76 14.59 7.16
CA ILE A 251 9.47 14.53 5.87
C ILE A 251 9.73 13.07 5.50
N GLY A 252 10.12 12.23 6.49
CA GLY A 252 10.31 10.80 6.33
C GLY A 252 11.77 10.35 6.30
N THR A 253 12.71 11.16 6.79
CA THR A 253 14.14 10.83 6.92
C THR A 253 14.42 9.89 8.09
N ILE A 254 13.52 8.96 8.34
CA ILE A 254 13.55 7.96 9.41
C ILE A 254 13.54 6.54 8.83
N GLN A 255 13.89 5.57 9.66
CA GLN A 255 13.84 4.16 9.30
C GLN A 255 12.40 3.66 9.18
N GLY A 256 12.13 2.80 8.20
CA GLY A 256 10.81 2.22 7.99
C GLY A 256 10.68 1.45 6.68
N SER A 257 9.47 1.02 6.35
CA SER A 257 9.14 0.40 5.06
C SER A 257 9.37 1.36 3.90
N PHE A 258 9.57 0.81 2.71
CA PHE A 258 10.10 1.54 1.56
C PHE A 258 9.36 2.84 1.24
N GLY A 259 8.02 2.82 1.14
CA GLY A 259 7.21 3.99 0.77
C GLY A 259 6.42 4.62 1.91
N GLU A 260 6.50 4.08 3.13
CA GLU A 260 5.65 4.47 4.26
C GLU A 260 6.29 5.57 5.15
N THR A 261 7.57 5.87 4.96
CA THR A 261 8.31 6.77 5.87
C THR A 261 7.88 8.22 5.74
N SER A 262 7.60 8.71 4.51
CA SER A 262 7.27 10.12 4.28
C SER A 262 5.77 10.40 4.36
N THR A 263 5.37 11.03 5.46
CA THR A 263 4.01 11.60 5.58
C THR A 263 3.74 12.66 4.53
N LEU A 264 4.71 13.54 4.26
CA LEU A 264 4.60 14.59 3.25
C LEU A 264 4.31 14.02 1.85
N ALA A 265 5.08 13.01 1.43
CA ALA A 265 4.90 12.36 0.13
C ALA A 265 3.52 11.69 0.01
N ALA A 266 3.08 11.00 1.09
CA ALA A 266 1.75 10.38 1.15
C ALA A 266 0.63 11.44 1.07
N MET A 267 0.78 12.60 1.73
CA MET A 267 -0.19 13.69 1.69
C MET A 267 -0.27 14.36 0.31
N ILE A 268 0.85 14.48 -0.41
CA ILE A 268 0.86 14.96 -1.81
C ILE A 268 0.06 14.00 -2.69
N GLY A 269 0.29 12.68 -2.57
CA GLY A 269 -0.47 11.67 -3.27
C GLY A 269 -1.96 11.67 -2.94
N LEU A 270 -2.30 11.82 -1.65
CA LEU A 270 -3.68 11.94 -1.18
C LEU A 270 -4.38 13.18 -1.75
N ALA A 271 -3.70 14.34 -1.73
CA ALA A 271 -4.23 15.58 -2.31
C ALA A 271 -4.55 15.40 -3.81
N PHE A 272 -3.66 14.76 -4.55
CA PHE A 272 -3.90 14.41 -5.96
C PHE A 272 -5.15 13.54 -6.11
N LEU A 273 -5.30 12.45 -5.34
CA LEU A 273 -6.46 11.55 -5.38
C LEU A 273 -7.77 12.25 -5.01
N LEU A 274 -7.74 13.21 -4.08
CA LEU A 274 -8.89 14.03 -3.72
C LEU A 274 -9.30 14.99 -4.84
N ILE A 275 -8.33 15.65 -5.49
CA ILE A 275 -8.57 16.57 -6.61
C ILE A 275 -9.21 15.82 -7.79
N VAL A 276 -8.69 14.62 -8.11
CA VAL A 276 -9.24 13.76 -9.18
C VAL A 276 -10.53 13.05 -8.75
N LYS A 277 -10.97 13.20 -7.49
CA LYS A 277 -12.21 12.60 -6.91
C LYS A 277 -12.22 11.07 -6.89
N ILE A 278 -11.05 10.44 -6.82
CA ILE A 278 -10.92 8.99 -6.63
C ILE A 278 -11.01 8.65 -5.15
N ALA A 279 -10.22 9.33 -4.31
CA ALA A 279 -10.33 9.17 -2.86
C ALA A 279 -11.57 9.88 -2.30
N ASN A 280 -12.22 9.24 -1.31
CA ASN A 280 -13.38 9.82 -0.65
C ASN A 280 -12.99 10.47 0.68
N TRP A 281 -13.14 11.79 0.77
CA TRP A 281 -12.78 12.57 1.96
C TRP A 281 -13.47 12.13 3.26
N ARG A 282 -14.65 11.47 3.18
CA ARG A 282 -15.39 10.97 4.34
C ARG A 282 -14.64 9.85 5.07
N LEU A 283 -13.96 8.99 4.32
CA LEU A 283 -13.09 7.94 4.87
C LEU A 283 -11.94 8.56 5.66
N ILE A 284 -11.32 9.59 5.08
CA ILE A 284 -10.18 10.29 5.68
C ILE A 284 -10.59 10.99 6.98
N VAL A 285 -11.67 11.77 6.92
CA VAL A 285 -12.20 12.47 8.11
C VAL A 285 -12.60 11.48 9.20
N GLY A 286 -13.28 10.39 8.84
CA GLY A 286 -13.64 9.34 9.79
C GLY A 286 -12.40 8.74 10.46
N CYS A 287 -11.38 8.35 9.67
CA CYS A 287 -10.17 7.73 10.19
C CYS A 287 -9.37 8.67 11.10
N MET A 288 -9.21 9.94 10.70
CA MET A 288 -8.57 10.96 11.53
C MET A 288 -9.34 11.19 12.84
N ALA A 289 -10.67 11.33 12.76
CA ALA A 289 -11.50 11.53 13.95
C ALA A 289 -11.42 10.35 14.94
N GLY A 290 -11.46 9.10 14.45
CA GLY A 290 -11.31 7.91 15.29
C GLY A 290 -9.95 7.84 15.98
N MET A 291 -8.87 8.12 15.24
CA MET A 291 -7.51 8.17 15.78
C MET A 291 -7.36 9.27 16.82
N ILE A 292 -7.77 10.50 16.52
CA ILE A 292 -7.65 11.65 17.43
C ILE A 292 -8.46 11.43 18.70
N ALA A 293 -9.71 10.97 18.57
CA ALA A 293 -10.58 10.74 19.72
C ALA A 293 -10.02 9.68 20.67
N PHE A 294 -9.56 8.55 20.12
CA PHE A 294 -9.07 7.46 20.96
C PHE A 294 -7.67 7.72 21.53
N SER A 295 -6.76 8.33 20.76
CA SER A 295 -5.46 8.78 21.27
C SER A 295 -5.63 9.79 22.40
N SER A 296 -6.50 10.80 22.23
CA SER A 296 -6.79 11.80 23.27
C SER A 296 -7.41 11.17 24.53
N LEU A 297 -8.28 10.18 24.36
CA LEU A 297 -8.86 9.43 25.47
C LEU A 297 -7.78 8.68 26.26
N LEU A 298 -6.86 7.99 25.59
CA LEU A 298 -5.75 7.27 26.23
C LEU A 298 -4.78 8.21 26.92
N ASN A 299 -4.48 9.36 26.31
CA ASN A 299 -3.67 10.42 26.94
C ASN A 299 -4.33 10.96 28.25
N TRP A 300 -5.67 11.08 28.23
CA TRP A 300 -6.42 11.53 29.42
C TRP A 300 -6.43 10.47 30.53
N ILE A 301 -6.55 9.18 30.19
CA ILE A 301 -6.50 8.07 31.16
C ILE A 301 -5.10 7.96 31.76
N GLY A 302 -4.07 8.06 30.93
CA GLY A 302 -2.68 7.85 31.32
C GLY A 302 -2.35 6.40 31.72
N SER A 303 -1.08 6.08 31.83
CA SER A 303 -0.60 4.80 32.35
C SER A 303 0.84 4.93 32.83
N ASP A 304 1.13 4.40 34.02
CA ASP A 304 2.48 4.38 34.57
C ASP A 304 3.33 3.22 34.01
N SER A 305 2.68 2.19 33.48
CA SER A 305 3.35 0.97 32.98
C SER A 305 3.52 0.95 31.45
N ASN A 306 2.77 1.76 30.71
CA ASN A 306 2.81 1.75 29.25
C ASN A 306 3.02 3.17 28.71
N PRO A 307 4.25 3.48 28.23
CA PRO A 307 4.62 4.82 27.77
C PRO A 307 3.85 5.26 26.52
N MET A 308 3.30 4.33 25.75
CA MET A 308 2.51 4.66 24.55
C MET A 308 1.18 5.38 24.85
N PHE A 309 0.67 5.30 26.10
CA PHE A 309 -0.50 6.08 26.50
C PHE A 309 -0.26 7.59 26.45
N ALA A 310 0.98 8.03 26.64
CA ALA A 310 1.35 9.44 26.59
C ALA A 310 1.55 9.97 25.16
N MET A 311 1.54 9.10 24.13
CA MET A 311 1.80 9.50 22.75
C MET A 311 0.65 10.34 22.20
N PRO A 312 0.87 11.61 21.80
CA PRO A 312 -0.18 12.45 21.28
C PRO A 312 -0.52 12.09 19.82
N TRP A 313 -1.75 12.43 19.39
CA TRP A 313 -2.30 12.05 18.08
C TRP A 313 -1.43 12.47 16.88
N TYR A 314 -0.71 13.59 16.95
CA TYR A 314 0.13 14.08 15.85
C TYR A 314 1.38 13.22 15.62
N TRP A 315 1.87 12.50 16.63
CA TRP A 315 2.89 11.48 16.48
C TRP A 315 2.31 10.20 15.84
N HIS A 316 1.12 9.77 16.24
CA HIS A 316 0.44 8.65 15.60
C HIS A 316 0.21 8.88 14.11
N PHE A 317 0.03 10.14 13.69
CA PHE A 317 -0.17 10.52 12.30
C PHE A 317 1.09 10.37 11.44
N VAL A 318 2.26 10.74 11.96
CA VAL A 318 3.52 10.74 11.18
C VAL A 318 4.30 9.43 11.26
N LEU A 319 4.00 8.55 12.22
CA LEU A 319 4.73 7.31 12.43
C LEU A 319 4.00 6.07 11.91
N GLY A 320 4.77 5.04 11.53
CA GLY A 320 4.31 3.68 11.26
C GLY A 320 3.35 3.54 10.10
N GLY A 321 3.57 4.25 9.01
CA GLY A 321 2.79 4.11 7.77
C GLY A 321 1.33 4.54 7.87
N TYR A 322 0.92 5.28 8.93
CA TYR A 322 -0.46 5.73 9.08
C TYR A 322 -0.89 6.62 7.91
N ALA A 323 -0.08 7.62 7.56
CA ALA A 323 -0.39 8.54 6.48
C ALA A 323 -0.47 7.84 5.12
N PHE A 324 0.42 6.89 4.86
CA PHE A 324 0.41 6.06 3.64
C PHE A 324 -0.85 5.18 3.56
N GLY A 325 -1.16 4.47 4.64
CA GLY A 325 -2.36 3.65 4.73
C GLY A 325 -3.64 4.47 4.60
N LEU A 326 -3.69 5.66 5.22
CA LEU A 326 -4.80 6.60 5.10
C LEU A 326 -4.99 7.06 3.65
N ALA A 327 -3.89 7.38 2.95
CA ALA A 327 -3.93 7.92 1.60
C ALA A 327 -4.35 6.88 0.55
N PHE A 328 -3.80 5.67 0.60
CA PHE A 328 -3.88 4.72 -0.51
C PHE A 328 -4.64 3.43 -0.21
N MET A 329 -4.84 3.08 1.06
CA MET A 329 -5.42 1.80 1.45
C MET A 329 -6.79 1.94 2.12
N VAL A 330 -6.99 2.90 3.02
CA VAL A 330 -8.31 3.21 3.60
C VAL A 330 -9.27 3.73 2.53
N THR A 331 -8.74 4.45 1.55
CA THR A 331 -9.51 5.04 0.45
C THR A 331 -9.73 4.09 -0.72
N GLU A 332 -9.28 2.83 -0.64
CA GLU A 332 -9.50 1.84 -1.68
C GLU A 332 -11.01 1.61 -1.90
N PRO A 333 -11.51 1.81 -3.15
CA PRO A 333 -12.95 1.81 -3.38
C PRO A 333 -13.59 0.42 -3.33
N VAL A 334 -12.81 -0.67 -3.44
CA VAL A 334 -13.35 -2.04 -3.51
C VAL A 334 -13.64 -2.59 -2.12
N SER A 335 -12.67 -2.50 -1.21
CA SER A 335 -12.75 -3.10 0.13
C SER A 335 -13.34 -2.17 1.20
N ALA A 336 -13.48 -0.86 0.91
CA ALA A 336 -14.06 0.10 1.83
C ALA A 336 -15.60 0.12 1.79
N SER A 337 -16.22 0.73 2.82
CA SER A 337 -17.67 0.95 2.85
C SER A 337 -18.14 1.85 1.69
N HIS A 338 -19.29 1.50 1.09
CA HIS A 338 -19.85 2.19 -0.08
C HIS A 338 -20.83 3.30 0.29
N THR A 339 -21.52 3.20 1.44
CA THR A 339 -22.51 4.20 1.85
C THR A 339 -21.83 5.43 2.45
N ASN A 340 -22.44 6.63 2.27
CA ASN A 340 -21.86 7.86 2.78
C ASN A 340 -21.66 7.86 4.31
N MET A 341 -22.64 7.34 5.06
CA MET A 341 -22.55 7.22 6.52
C MET A 341 -21.61 6.10 6.92
N GLY A 342 -21.65 4.98 6.17
CA GLY A 342 -20.76 3.84 6.40
C GLY A 342 -19.29 4.22 6.24
N ARG A 343 -18.94 5.12 5.31
CA ARG A 343 -17.58 5.61 5.14
C ARG A 343 -17.03 6.33 6.36
N TYR A 344 -17.85 7.14 7.05
CA TYR A 344 -17.44 7.76 8.31
C TYR A 344 -17.23 6.73 9.41
N ILE A 345 -18.16 5.78 9.55
CA ILE A 345 -18.10 4.72 10.58
C ILE A 345 -16.91 3.80 10.33
N TYR A 346 -16.72 3.36 9.09
CA TYR A 346 -15.59 2.53 8.67
C TYR A 346 -14.25 3.23 8.92
N GLY A 347 -14.12 4.50 8.49
CA GLY A 347 -12.92 5.28 8.76
C GLY A 347 -12.66 5.42 10.27
N ALA A 348 -13.67 5.79 11.05
CA ALA A 348 -13.55 5.94 12.50
C ALA A 348 -13.15 4.62 13.19
N LEU A 349 -13.69 3.49 12.74
CA LEU A 349 -13.31 2.16 13.21
C LEU A 349 -11.82 1.87 12.97
N ILE A 350 -11.31 2.18 11.76
CA ILE A 350 -9.89 1.98 11.45
C ILE A 350 -9.02 2.90 12.31
N GLY A 351 -9.34 4.19 12.39
CA GLY A 351 -8.57 5.14 13.21
C GLY A 351 -8.51 4.73 14.68
N PHE A 352 -9.63 4.28 15.23
CA PHE A 352 -9.70 3.71 16.58
C PHE A 352 -8.81 2.46 16.72
N MET A 353 -8.93 1.51 15.78
CA MET A 353 -8.19 0.25 15.83
C MET A 353 -6.69 0.44 15.67
N VAL A 354 -6.23 1.41 14.87
CA VAL A 354 -4.78 1.69 14.76
C VAL A 354 -4.18 2.06 16.10
N VAL A 355 -4.80 2.99 16.83
CA VAL A 355 -4.31 3.42 18.14
C VAL A 355 -4.44 2.29 19.15
N MET A 356 -5.57 1.55 19.13
CA MET A 356 -5.77 0.40 19.99
C MET A 356 -4.67 -0.65 19.83
N ILE A 357 -4.34 -1.02 18.59
CA ILE A 357 -3.29 -2.01 18.33
C ILE A 357 -1.92 -1.47 18.75
N ARG A 358 -1.59 -0.23 18.41
CA ARG A 358 -0.30 0.40 18.74
C ARG A 358 -0.04 0.50 20.24
N VAL A 359 -1.07 0.87 21.00
CA VAL A 359 -0.91 1.17 22.44
C VAL A 359 -1.12 -0.07 23.29
N ILE A 360 -2.08 -0.94 22.95
CA ILE A 360 -2.44 -2.08 23.80
C ILE A 360 -1.63 -3.33 23.46
N ASN A 361 -1.18 -3.45 22.19
CA ASN A 361 -0.36 -4.60 21.78
C ASN A 361 1.11 -4.19 21.56
N PRO A 362 1.98 -4.31 22.57
CA PRO A 362 3.38 -3.91 22.46
C PRO A 362 4.19 -4.77 21.47
N ALA A 363 3.72 -5.96 21.13
CA ALA A 363 4.38 -6.84 20.18
C ALA A 363 4.22 -6.38 18.71
N PHE A 364 3.29 -5.47 18.42
CA PHE A 364 3.06 -4.95 17.07
C PHE A 364 2.68 -3.46 17.09
N PRO A 365 3.64 -2.56 17.27
CA PRO A 365 3.37 -1.14 17.40
C PRO A 365 2.91 -0.46 16.09
N GLU A 366 3.06 -1.07 14.92
CA GLU A 366 2.69 -0.45 13.64
C GLU A 366 1.17 -0.30 13.45
N GLY A 367 0.40 -1.34 13.65
CA GLY A 367 -1.07 -1.33 13.75
C GLY A 367 -1.87 -1.07 12.46
N MET A 368 -1.39 -0.27 11.52
CA MET A 368 -2.21 0.24 10.38
C MET A 368 -2.69 -0.89 9.46
N MET A 369 -1.83 -1.84 9.12
CA MET A 369 -2.16 -2.99 8.27
C MET A 369 -3.31 -3.81 8.85
N LEU A 370 -3.20 -4.21 10.12
CA LEU A 370 -4.21 -5.03 10.78
C LEU A 370 -5.52 -4.28 11.00
N ALA A 371 -5.45 -2.98 11.31
CA ALA A 371 -6.63 -2.13 11.47
C ALA A 371 -7.43 -2.00 10.16
N ILE A 372 -6.76 -1.85 9.02
CA ILE A 372 -7.43 -1.79 7.71
C ILE A 372 -8.04 -3.14 7.36
N LEU A 373 -7.31 -4.25 7.51
CA LEU A 373 -7.85 -5.60 7.26
C LEU A 373 -9.05 -5.89 8.16
N PHE A 374 -8.98 -5.51 9.43
CA PHE A 374 -10.13 -5.60 10.34
C PHE A 374 -11.30 -4.76 9.85
N GLY A 375 -11.08 -3.50 9.50
CA GLY A 375 -12.10 -2.61 8.93
C GLY A 375 -12.74 -3.21 7.68
N ASN A 376 -11.96 -3.76 6.77
CA ASN A 376 -12.43 -4.39 5.54
C ASN A 376 -13.43 -5.52 5.80
N VAL A 377 -13.18 -6.38 6.82
CA VAL A 377 -14.10 -7.45 7.22
C VAL A 377 -15.45 -6.89 7.67
N PHE A 378 -15.46 -5.74 8.36
CA PHE A 378 -16.65 -5.11 8.88
C PHE A 378 -17.35 -4.15 7.89
N ALA A 379 -16.70 -3.76 6.79
CA ALA A 379 -17.27 -2.83 5.81
C ALA A 379 -18.65 -3.25 5.27
N PRO A 380 -18.86 -4.51 4.83
CA PRO A 380 -20.18 -4.96 4.38
C PRO A 380 -21.24 -4.94 5.48
N LEU A 381 -20.87 -5.26 6.72
CA LEU A 381 -21.77 -5.23 7.88
C LEU A 381 -22.20 -3.81 8.21
N ILE A 382 -21.28 -2.85 8.17
CA ILE A 382 -21.56 -1.42 8.36
C ILE A 382 -22.56 -0.95 7.31
N ASP A 383 -22.31 -1.26 6.03
CA ASP A 383 -23.20 -0.88 4.93
C ASP A 383 -24.58 -1.53 5.05
N TYR A 384 -24.65 -2.78 5.48
CA TYR A 384 -25.93 -3.46 5.73
C TYR A 384 -26.79 -2.68 6.73
N PHE A 385 -26.27 -2.30 7.89
CA PHE A 385 -27.01 -1.55 8.88
C PHE A 385 -27.47 -0.16 8.37
N VAL A 386 -26.61 0.54 7.64
CA VAL A 386 -26.94 1.85 7.06
C VAL A 386 -28.08 1.71 6.02
N VAL A 387 -28.01 0.69 5.16
CA VAL A 387 -29.04 0.41 4.16
C VAL A 387 -30.35 0.05 4.82
N GLN A 388 -30.35 -0.84 5.84
CA GLN A 388 -31.58 -1.20 6.57
C GLN A 388 -32.24 0.00 7.27
N ALA A 389 -31.43 0.89 7.88
CA ALA A 389 -31.93 2.12 8.46
C ALA A 389 -32.59 3.03 7.41
N ASN A 390 -31.99 3.12 6.21
CA ASN A 390 -32.56 3.89 5.10
C ASN A 390 -33.87 3.28 4.56
N ILE A 391 -33.94 1.95 4.45
CA ILE A 391 -35.19 1.25 4.03
C ILE A 391 -36.31 1.54 5.03
N LYS A 392 -36.07 1.36 6.33
CA LYS A 392 -37.04 1.65 7.39
C LYS A 392 -37.52 3.10 7.37
N ARG A 393 -36.59 4.06 7.14
CA ARG A 393 -36.93 5.48 7.04
C ARG A 393 -37.83 5.78 5.82
N ARG A 394 -37.55 5.13 4.67
CA ARG A 394 -38.37 5.31 3.45
C ARG A 394 -39.74 4.67 3.59
N ALA A 395 -39.84 3.47 4.18
CA ALA A 395 -41.12 2.80 4.44
C ALA A 395 -42.07 3.66 5.29
N LYS A 396 -41.54 4.38 6.31
CA LYS A 396 -42.34 5.30 7.13
C LYS A 396 -42.87 6.53 6.39
N ARG A 397 -42.38 6.85 5.19
CA ARG A 397 -42.87 8.00 4.39
C ARG A 397 -43.98 7.62 3.43
N ASN A 398 -44.14 6.33 3.17
CA ASN A 398 -45.16 5.81 2.26
C ASN A 398 -46.42 5.31 3.00
N VAL A 399 -46.52 5.58 4.31
CA VAL A 399 -47.68 5.41 5.17
C VAL A 399 -48.20 6.80 5.55
#